data_9530f83613ff3a2eeb2014d46e353ec4
#
_entry.id   9530f83613ff3a2eeb2014d46e353ec4
#
_cell.length_a   1.000
_cell.length_b   1.000
_cell.length_c   1.000
_cell.angle_alpha   90.00
_cell.angle_beta   90.00
_cell.angle_gamma   90.00
#
_symmetry.space_group_name_H-M   'P 1'
#
loop_
_entity.id
_entity.type
_entity.pdbx_description
1 polymer ?
#
loop_
_entity_poly.entity_id
_entity_poly.type
_entity_poly.pdbx_seq_one_letter_code
_entity_poly.pdbx_strand_id
1 'polypeptide(L)'
;MKKANAWSLALIPCLGLWLGAAPVWGATAPPLSEVRVFKVESARCTETIPERAQSTQMCTHRGPTKVSVMEVGLGNNPMGRFNGAELNGQRTPVCQVGSISEACSGAGTLMGYIYVFDLNVQAQGWFEYSNTSINGPRNTLKTLLNIR
;
A
#
# COMPACT_ATOMS: atom_id res chain seq x y z
N MET A 1 -87.69 17.56 5.24
CA MET A 1 -86.54 18.46 5.20
C MET A 1 -85.40 17.84 6.00
N LYS A 2 -84.41 17.18 5.40
CA LYS A 2 -83.12 16.81 6.03
C LYS A 2 -82.12 16.68 4.87
N LYS A 3 -81.10 17.57 4.84
CA LYS A 3 -80.06 17.62 3.87
C LYS A 3 -79.00 16.57 4.23
N ALA A 4 -78.64 15.69 3.29
CA ALA A 4 -77.53 14.76 3.41
C ALA A 4 -76.26 15.42 2.85
N ASN A 5 -75.23 15.54 3.65
CA ASN A 5 -73.88 16.00 3.25
C ASN A 5 -73.08 14.81 2.73
N ALA A 6 -72.73 14.85 1.46
CA ALA A 6 -71.79 13.90 0.86
C ALA A 6 -70.38 14.31 1.20
N TRP A 7 -69.67 13.44 1.87
CA TRP A 7 -68.22 13.56 2.11
C TRP A 7 -67.45 12.87 0.98
N SER A 8 -66.77 13.64 0.17
CA SER A 8 -65.88 13.16 -0.85
C SER A 8 -64.57 12.76 -0.20
N LEU A 9 -64.25 11.47 -0.18
CA LEU A 9 -62.93 10.93 0.19
C LEU A 9 -62.00 11.08 -1.01
N ALA A 10 -61.05 11.99 -0.92
CA ALA A 10 -59.94 12.13 -1.87
C ALA A 10 -58.91 11.04 -1.58
N LEU A 11 -58.78 10.08 -2.47
CA LEU A 11 -57.68 9.10 -2.50
C LEU A 11 -56.42 9.79 -3.01
N ILE A 12 -55.42 9.95 -2.15
CA ILE A 12 -54.06 10.39 -2.51
C ILE A 12 -53.25 9.17 -2.94
N PRO A 13 -52.78 9.09 -4.20
CA PRO A 13 -51.89 8.02 -4.58
C PRO A 13 -50.52 8.31 -4.00
N CYS A 14 -50.02 7.48 -3.08
CA CYS A 14 -48.62 7.43 -2.63
C CYS A 14 -47.77 7.01 -3.82
N LEU A 15 -47.15 7.97 -4.52
CA LEU A 15 -45.99 7.67 -5.41
C LEU A 15 -44.83 7.24 -4.52
N GLY A 16 -44.60 5.94 -4.42
CA GLY A 16 -43.40 5.38 -3.83
C GLY A 16 -42.15 5.73 -4.68
N LEU A 17 -41.35 6.69 -4.21
CA LEU A 17 -40.01 6.89 -4.74
C LEU A 17 -39.15 5.65 -4.39
N TRP A 18 -39.00 4.77 -5.36
CA TRP A 18 -37.95 3.74 -5.31
C TRP A 18 -36.59 4.42 -5.54
N LEU A 19 -35.94 4.81 -4.46
CA LEU A 19 -34.53 5.15 -4.48
C LEU A 19 -33.75 3.86 -4.77
N GLY A 20 -33.49 3.62 -6.04
CA GLY A 20 -32.60 2.55 -6.47
C GLY A 20 -31.20 2.79 -5.88
N ALA A 21 -30.82 2.02 -4.86
CA ALA A 21 -29.47 1.98 -4.40
C ALA A 21 -28.60 1.46 -5.55
N ALA A 22 -27.88 2.35 -6.22
CA ALA A 22 -26.88 1.95 -7.20
C ALA A 22 -25.84 1.07 -6.49
N PRO A 23 -25.49 -0.11 -7.03
CA PRO A 23 -24.44 -0.92 -6.45
C PRO A 23 -23.15 -0.09 -6.46
N VAL A 24 -22.62 0.21 -5.28
CA VAL A 24 -21.28 0.79 -5.14
C VAL A 24 -20.30 -0.32 -5.50
N TRP A 25 -19.82 -0.30 -6.72
CA TRP A 25 -18.75 -1.16 -7.16
C TRP A 25 -17.49 -0.68 -6.44
N GLY A 26 -17.18 -1.28 -5.31
CA GLY A 26 -15.90 -1.03 -4.63
C GLY A 26 -14.78 -1.38 -5.60
N ALA A 27 -13.92 -0.41 -5.90
CA ALA A 27 -12.73 -0.66 -6.71
C ALA A 27 -11.91 -1.75 -6.01
N THR A 28 -11.66 -2.87 -6.70
CA THR A 28 -10.77 -3.91 -6.18
C THR A 28 -9.38 -3.33 -6.03
N ALA A 29 -8.77 -3.57 -4.88
CA ALA A 29 -7.40 -3.14 -4.64
C ALA A 29 -6.45 -3.68 -5.72
N PRO A 30 -5.50 -2.88 -6.23
CA PRO A 30 -4.58 -3.34 -7.27
C PRO A 30 -3.75 -4.53 -6.76
N PRO A 31 -3.54 -5.59 -7.58
CA PRO A 31 -2.68 -6.70 -7.21
C PRO A 31 -1.24 -6.22 -7.03
N LEU A 32 -0.49 -6.90 -6.15
CA LEU A 32 0.92 -6.63 -5.97
C LEU A 32 1.69 -6.92 -7.27
N SER A 33 2.31 -5.89 -7.84
CA SER A 33 3.00 -5.94 -9.13
C SER A 33 4.50 -5.73 -9.03
N GLU A 34 4.98 -5.06 -7.96
CA GLU A 34 6.39 -4.77 -7.76
C GLU A 34 6.75 -4.76 -6.28
N VAL A 35 7.92 -5.30 -5.95
CA VAL A 35 8.62 -5.08 -4.69
C VAL A 35 10.09 -4.84 -4.97
N ARG A 36 10.66 -3.75 -4.46
CA ARG A 36 12.09 -3.44 -4.62
C ARG A 36 12.66 -2.63 -3.47
N VAL A 37 13.90 -2.88 -3.14
CA VAL A 37 14.67 -1.95 -2.34
C VAL A 37 15.03 -0.75 -3.22
N PHE A 38 14.71 0.45 -2.80
CA PHE A 38 15.01 1.67 -3.57
C PHE A 38 16.01 2.61 -2.88
N LYS A 39 16.19 2.46 -1.57
CA LYS A 39 17.10 3.31 -0.81
C LYS A 39 17.70 2.56 0.39
N VAL A 40 18.99 2.80 0.63
CA VAL A 40 19.70 2.40 1.85
C VAL A 40 20.34 3.63 2.47
N GLU A 41 20.10 3.85 3.75
CA GLU A 41 20.62 4.99 4.52
C GLU A 41 21.41 4.51 5.73
N SER A 42 22.59 5.03 5.92
CA SER A 42 23.37 4.94 7.16
C SER A 42 23.78 6.34 7.62
N ALA A 43 24.39 6.46 8.81
CA ALA A 43 24.76 7.75 9.38
C ALA A 43 25.60 8.66 8.45
N ARG A 44 26.34 8.08 7.51
CA ARG A 44 27.27 8.80 6.63
C ARG A 44 27.02 8.62 5.15
N CYS A 45 26.02 7.83 4.77
CA CYS A 45 25.77 7.52 3.38
C CYS A 45 24.29 7.23 3.13
N THR A 46 23.78 7.86 2.08
CA THR A 46 22.49 7.54 1.49
C THR A 46 22.71 7.09 0.06
N GLU A 47 22.25 5.89 -0.27
CA GLU A 47 22.37 5.30 -1.59
C GLU A 47 20.99 4.99 -2.17
N THR A 48 20.73 5.48 -3.38
CA THR A 48 19.58 5.07 -4.17
C THR A 48 19.93 3.79 -4.91
N ILE A 49 19.12 2.76 -4.74
CA ILE A 49 19.36 1.43 -5.29
C ILE A 49 18.66 1.32 -6.65
N PRO A 50 19.39 1.08 -7.75
CA PRO A 50 18.80 0.82 -9.06
C PRO A 50 17.94 -0.45 -9.05
N GLU A 51 16.92 -0.52 -9.92
CA GLU A 51 15.90 -1.58 -9.93
C GLU A 51 16.44 -3.02 -9.97
N ARG A 52 17.60 -3.23 -10.55
CA ARG A 52 18.21 -4.58 -10.71
C ARG A 52 19.48 -4.77 -9.91
N ALA A 53 19.82 -3.84 -9.03
CA ALA A 53 20.99 -3.96 -8.21
C ALA A 53 20.81 -5.09 -7.20
N GLN A 54 21.85 -5.92 -7.07
CA GLN A 54 21.91 -7.01 -6.09
C GLN A 54 22.77 -6.65 -4.88
N SER A 55 23.45 -5.51 -4.90
CA SER A 55 24.27 -5.02 -3.79
C SER A 55 24.36 -3.50 -3.79
N THR A 56 24.63 -2.93 -2.61
CA THR A 56 25.06 -1.53 -2.48
C THR A 56 26.42 -1.34 -3.17
N GLN A 57 26.63 -0.21 -3.83
CA GLN A 57 27.81 0.04 -4.67
C GLN A 57 28.51 1.35 -4.36
N MET A 58 27.78 2.36 -3.86
CA MET A 58 28.32 3.72 -3.71
C MET A 58 29.12 3.90 -2.44
N CYS A 59 28.76 3.17 -1.38
CA CYS A 59 29.40 3.33 -0.09
C CYS A 59 29.34 2.06 0.77
N THR A 60 30.25 1.99 1.73
CA THR A 60 30.19 0.96 2.77
C THR A 60 29.29 1.47 3.90
N HIS A 61 28.16 0.80 4.09
CA HIS A 61 27.23 1.13 5.17
C HIS A 61 27.77 0.58 6.50
N ARG A 62 27.84 1.44 7.51
CA ARG A 62 28.30 1.07 8.87
C ARG A 62 27.40 1.69 9.92
N GLY A 63 27.20 0.96 11.01
CA GLY A 63 26.34 1.39 12.12
C GLY A 63 24.85 1.25 11.80
N PRO A 64 23.98 1.99 12.51
CA PRO A 64 22.53 1.96 12.27
C PRO A 64 22.22 2.28 10.81
N THR A 65 21.55 1.36 10.15
CA THR A 65 21.23 1.46 8.72
C THR A 65 19.75 1.23 8.52
N LYS A 66 19.13 2.03 7.65
CA LYS A 66 17.74 1.90 7.25
C LYS A 66 17.65 1.43 5.82
N VAL A 67 16.77 0.47 5.58
CA VAL A 67 16.45 -0.03 4.24
C VAL A 67 15.02 0.33 3.91
N SER A 68 14.84 1.02 2.79
CA SER A 68 13.52 1.41 2.29
C SER A 68 13.12 0.54 1.11
N VAL A 69 11.97 -0.11 1.24
CA VAL A 69 11.36 -0.98 0.23
C VAL A 69 10.12 -0.30 -0.31
N MET A 70 9.95 -0.28 -1.62
CA MET A 70 8.73 0.15 -2.28
C MET A 70 7.94 -1.06 -2.76
N GLU A 71 6.64 -1.03 -2.50
CA GLU A 71 5.65 -1.92 -3.09
C GLU A 71 4.70 -1.14 -3.99
N VAL A 72 4.42 -1.70 -5.15
CA VAL A 72 3.34 -1.25 -6.04
C VAL A 72 2.25 -2.31 -6.06
N GLY A 73 1.03 -1.88 -5.79
CA GLY A 73 -0.08 -2.79 -5.51
C GLY A 73 -0.16 -3.19 -4.05
N LEU A 74 -1.04 -4.13 -3.71
CA LEU A 74 -1.33 -4.48 -2.33
C LEU A 74 -0.99 -5.95 -2.02
N GLY A 75 -0.21 -6.14 -0.97
CA GLY A 75 0.08 -7.44 -0.36
C GLY A 75 -0.44 -7.55 1.07
N ASN A 76 -0.55 -8.77 1.58
CA ASN A 76 -1.09 -9.07 2.90
C ASN A 76 -0.13 -9.77 3.86
N ASN A 77 1.09 -10.05 3.42
CA ASN A 77 2.08 -10.74 4.25
C ASN A 77 3.50 -10.13 4.05
N PRO A 78 3.70 -8.84 4.42
CA PRO A 78 4.99 -8.19 4.32
C PRO A 78 5.98 -8.82 5.29
N MET A 79 7.13 -9.26 4.80
CA MET A 79 8.17 -9.92 5.60
C MET A 79 9.53 -9.38 5.21
N GLY A 80 10.18 -8.64 6.12
CA GLY A 80 11.57 -8.22 6.00
C GLY A 80 12.49 -9.11 6.84
N ARG A 81 13.65 -9.46 6.31
CA ARG A 81 14.68 -10.22 7.03
C ARG A 81 16.06 -9.64 6.74
N PHE A 82 16.92 -9.71 7.74
CA PHE A 82 18.35 -9.41 7.58
C PHE A 82 19.19 -10.56 8.14
N ASN A 83 20.02 -11.15 7.29
CA ASN A 83 20.79 -12.35 7.63
C ASN A 83 19.93 -13.46 8.25
N GLY A 84 18.70 -13.63 7.74
CA GLY A 84 17.73 -14.61 8.20
C GLY A 84 16.88 -14.19 9.42
N ALA A 85 17.26 -13.14 10.16
CA ALA A 85 16.48 -12.61 11.28
C ALA A 85 15.34 -11.72 10.79
N GLU A 86 14.14 -11.89 11.33
CA GLU A 86 12.97 -11.07 10.98
C GLU A 86 13.12 -9.64 11.53
N LEU A 87 12.64 -8.69 10.72
CA LEU A 87 12.64 -7.28 11.03
C LEU A 87 11.22 -6.73 11.03
N ASN A 88 10.96 -5.80 11.94
CA ASN A 88 9.73 -5.01 11.92
C ASN A 88 9.92 -3.78 11.02
N GLY A 89 9.12 -3.69 9.98
CA GLY A 89 9.10 -2.54 9.07
C GLY A 89 8.03 -1.51 9.46
N GLN A 90 8.38 -0.22 9.40
CA GLN A 90 7.41 0.86 9.47
C GLN A 90 6.80 1.08 8.10
N ARG A 91 5.46 1.08 8.03
CA ARG A 91 4.70 1.17 6.79
C ARG A 91 4.13 2.57 6.59
N THR A 92 4.33 3.13 5.40
CA THR A 92 3.71 4.39 4.96
C THR A 92 2.93 4.14 3.67
N PRO A 93 1.64 4.47 3.59
CA PRO A 93 0.86 4.34 2.37
C PRO A 93 1.30 5.37 1.33
N VAL A 94 1.33 4.96 0.05
CA VAL A 94 1.62 5.81 -1.11
C VAL A 94 0.38 5.94 -1.97
N CYS A 95 -0.02 7.17 -2.24
CA CYS A 95 -1.17 7.51 -3.05
C CYS A 95 -0.76 8.20 -4.34
N GLN A 96 -1.54 7.98 -5.38
CA GLN A 96 -1.48 8.77 -6.61
C GLN A 96 -2.47 9.92 -6.52
N VAL A 97 -1.94 11.14 -6.66
CA VAL A 97 -2.73 12.38 -6.74
C VAL A 97 -2.42 13.00 -8.10
N GLY A 98 -3.33 12.86 -9.05
CA GLY A 98 -3.06 13.22 -10.45
C GLY A 98 -1.94 12.36 -11.06
N SER A 99 -0.83 12.97 -11.45
CA SER A 99 0.36 12.27 -12.00
C SER A 99 1.49 12.06 -10.98
N ILE A 100 1.29 12.45 -9.72
CA ILE A 100 2.31 12.40 -8.68
C ILE A 100 2.00 11.28 -7.69
N SER A 101 3.06 10.55 -7.28
CA SER A 101 2.96 9.56 -6.20
C SER A 101 3.61 10.14 -4.94
N GLU A 102 2.85 10.21 -3.86
CA GLU A 102 3.28 10.79 -2.59
C GLU A 102 2.70 10.02 -1.40
N ALA A 103 3.17 10.32 -0.19
CA ALA A 103 2.57 9.78 1.02
C ALA A 103 1.10 10.20 1.10
N CYS A 104 0.20 9.25 1.40
CA CYS A 104 -1.24 9.54 1.43
C CYS A 104 -1.56 10.58 2.51
N SER A 105 -2.21 11.66 2.10
CA SER A 105 -2.65 12.77 2.97
C SER A 105 -4.18 12.89 3.07
N GLY A 106 -4.91 11.81 2.70
CA GLY A 106 -6.38 11.76 2.70
C GLY A 106 -7.02 11.91 1.32
N ALA A 107 -6.28 12.33 0.29
CA ALA A 107 -6.72 12.38 -1.10
C ALA A 107 -5.91 11.41 -1.95
N GLY A 108 -6.48 10.99 -3.11
CA GLY A 108 -5.80 10.14 -4.08
C GLY A 108 -6.14 8.66 -3.98
N THR A 109 -5.61 7.89 -4.92
CA THR A 109 -5.80 6.44 -5.01
C THR A 109 -4.59 5.73 -4.40
N LEU A 110 -4.82 4.81 -3.47
CA LEU A 110 -3.77 4.00 -2.87
C LEU A 110 -3.09 3.14 -3.95
N MET A 111 -1.79 3.35 -4.13
CA MET A 111 -0.96 2.66 -5.13
C MET A 111 -0.11 1.56 -4.54
N GLY A 112 0.23 1.67 -3.26
CA GLY A 112 1.11 0.72 -2.58
C GLY A 112 1.62 1.27 -1.25
N TYR A 113 2.78 0.78 -0.83
CA TYR A 113 3.39 1.14 0.44
C TYR A 113 4.90 1.31 0.33
N ILE A 114 5.44 2.16 1.19
CA ILE A 114 6.86 2.19 1.50
C ILE A 114 7.03 1.55 2.88
N TYR A 115 7.93 0.58 2.97
CA TYR A 115 8.37 -0.02 4.22
C TYR A 115 9.79 0.44 4.55
N VAL A 116 10.02 0.86 5.78
CA VAL A 116 11.34 1.23 6.29
C VAL A 116 11.72 0.25 7.39
N PHE A 117 12.81 -0.47 7.18
CA PHE A 117 13.38 -1.42 8.12
C PHE A 117 14.64 -0.84 8.75
N ASP A 118 14.71 -0.89 10.08
CA ASP A 118 15.88 -0.47 10.83
C ASP A 118 16.73 -1.70 11.17
N LEU A 119 17.97 -1.71 10.69
CA LEU A 119 18.85 -2.87 10.85
C LEU A 119 19.57 -2.88 12.20
N ASN A 120 19.54 -1.79 12.98
CA ASN A 120 20.03 -1.63 14.36
C ASN A 120 21.48 -2.12 14.67
N VAL A 121 22.17 -2.76 13.73
CA VAL A 121 23.49 -3.38 13.90
C VAL A 121 24.39 -3.10 12.71
N GLN A 122 25.65 -3.53 12.79
CA GLN A 122 26.60 -3.44 11.69
C GLN A 122 26.01 -4.04 10.42
N ALA A 123 25.68 -3.17 9.50
CA ALA A 123 24.84 -3.52 8.37
C ALA A 123 25.67 -4.03 7.19
N GLN A 124 26.29 -5.19 7.35
CA GLN A 124 26.82 -5.94 6.22
C GLN A 124 26.15 -7.31 6.18
N GLY A 125 25.54 -7.63 5.05
CA GLY A 125 24.83 -8.88 4.89
C GLY A 125 23.66 -8.80 3.90
N TRP A 126 22.82 -9.82 3.94
CA TRP A 126 21.72 -9.98 3.03
C TRP A 126 20.42 -9.47 3.65
N PHE A 127 19.84 -8.47 3.00
CA PHE A 127 18.47 -8.04 3.27
C PHE A 127 17.54 -8.72 2.26
N GLU A 128 16.48 -9.33 2.76
CA GLU A 128 15.42 -9.96 1.98
C GLU A 128 14.09 -9.33 2.35
N TYR A 129 13.27 -9.05 1.34
CA TYR A 129 11.89 -8.66 1.54
C TYR A 129 10.99 -9.47 0.63
N SER A 130 9.84 -9.89 1.16
CA SER A 130 8.80 -10.57 0.39
C SER A 130 7.41 -10.14 0.82
N ASN A 131 6.48 -10.15 -0.13
CA ASN A 131 5.06 -9.99 0.15
C ASN A 131 4.21 -10.77 -0.85
N THR A 132 3.00 -11.14 -0.44
CA THR A 132 2.06 -11.91 -1.25
C THR A 132 0.87 -11.05 -1.64
N SER A 133 0.51 -11.04 -2.92
CA SER A 133 -0.63 -10.28 -3.43
C SER A 133 -1.94 -10.70 -2.75
N ILE A 134 -2.76 -9.70 -2.35
CA ILE A 134 -4.10 -9.96 -1.78
C ILE A 134 -5.11 -10.38 -2.84
N ASN A 135 -4.90 -9.96 -4.10
CA ASN A 135 -5.76 -10.27 -5.24
C ASN A 135 -5.08 -11.27 -6.18
N GLY A 136 -5.88 -11.92 -7.01
CA GLY A 136 -5.37 -12.89 -7.98
C GLY A 136 -4.55 -12.25 -9.12
N PRO A 137 -3.51 -12.95 -9.63
CA PRO A 137 -2.97 -14.18 -9.05
C PRO A 137 -2.25 -13.90 -7.72
N ARG A 138 -2.45 -14.77 -6.72
CA ARG A 138 -1.80 -14.64 -5.39
C ARG A 138 -0.33 -15.03 -5.47
N ASN A 139 0.43 -14.27 -6.24
CA ASN A 139 1.87 -14.44 -6.34
C ASN A 139 2.60 -13.82 -5.15
N THR A 140 3.73 -14.41 -4.77
CA THR A 140 4.68 -13.82 -3.81
C THR A 140 5.82 -13.21 -4.59
N LEU A 141 6.02 -11.91 -4.40
CA LEU A 141 7.17 -11.19 -4.93
C LEU A 141 8.25 -11.08 -3.86
N LYS A 142 9.51 -11.11 -4.30
CA LYS A 142 10.69 -11.04 -3.42
C LYS A 142 11.72 -10.10 -4.00
N THR A 143 12.45 -9.43 -3.12
CA THR A 143 13.67 -8.69 -3.46
C THR A 143 14.79 -9.06 -2.47
N LEU A 144 16.01 -9.07 -2.96
CA LEU A 144 17.21 -9.43 -2.21
C LEU A 144 18.30 -8.41 -2.49
N LEU A 145 18.96 -7.91 -1.45
CA LEU A 145 20.04 -6.94 -1.57
C LEU A 145 21.18 -7.30 -0.62
N ASN A 146 22.40 -7.37 -1.14
CA ASN A 146 23.61 -7.47 -0.33
C ASN A 146 24.06 -6.06 0.08
N ILE A 147 24.01 -5.76 1.36
CA ILE A 147 24.46 -4.49 1.95
C ILE A 147 25.93 -4.66 2.34
N ARG A 148 26.79 -3.75 1.85
CA ARG A 148 28.25 -3.76 2.08
C ARG A 148 28.71 -2.55 2.87
#